data_51a9814efb1a473a66b811e50c97fe71
#
_entry.id   51a9814efb1a473a66b811e50c97fe71
#
_cell.length_a   1.000
_cell.length_b   1.000
_cell.length_c   1.000
_cell.angle_alpha   90.00
_cell.angle_beta   90.00
_cell.angle_gamma   90.00
#
_symmetry.space_group_name_H-M   'P 1'
#
loop_
_entity.id
_entity.type
_entity.pdbx_description
1 polymer ?
#
loop_
_entity_poly.entity_id
_entity_poly.type
_entity_poly.pdbx_seq_one_letter_code
_entity_poly.pdbx_strand_id
1 'polypeptide(L)'
;MRNVTLLLDDGSRFCGKSFGYEKPVAGEVVFNTAMSGYPESLTDPSYAGQLLTLTYPLVGNYGVPPFTVEPNGLPTFMESERIHAEAIIVSDYSENYSHWNSAESLGDWLKREQVPGITGIDTRELTKVLREHGVMLGRIEFDKESDGKNEESGKVDEELPTAVYEGVNYVDRVSCKEIIHYLPDGTSTRSSAHSSFFIPHSSLKKVVLVDCGVKANIIRCLLRRGVRRTVYLQWSRRSRHL
;
A
#
# COMPACT_ATOMS: atom_id res chain seq x y z
N MET A 1 -5.68 -23.05 3.23
CA MET A 1 -6.28 -21.69 3.09
C MET A 1 -7.54 -21.63 3.94
N ARG A 2 -7.58 -20.75 4.91
CA ARG A 2 -8.72 -20.53 5.81
C ARG A 2 -9.81 -19.73 5.11
N ASN A 3 -11.07 -20.00 5.44
CA ASN A 3 -12.18 -19.19 4.92
C ASN A 3 -12.13 -17.79 5.54
N VAL A 4 -12.52 -16.82 4.75
CA VAL A 4 -12.49 -15.41 5.12
C VAL A 4 -13.63 -14.68 4.43
N THR A 5 -14.22 -13.71 5.11
CA THR A 5 -15.32 -12.89 4.59
C THR A 5 -14.90 -11.43 4.57
N LEU A 6 -15.09 -10.77 3.43
CA LEU A 6 -15.13 -9.33 3.34
C LEU A 6 -16.57 -8.88 3.61
N LEU A 7 -16.77 -8.07 4.64
CA LEU A 7 -18.04 -7.45 4.98
C LEU A 7 -17.96 -5.96 4.70
N LEU A 8 -18.90 -5.44 3.91
CA LEU A 8 -19.03 -4.01 3.63
C LEU A 8 -20.01 -3.33 4.59
N ASP A 9 -19.94 -2.01 4.68
CA ASP A 9 -20.79 -1.19 5.58
C ASP A 9 -22.26 -1.17 5.15
N ASP A 10 -22.59 -1.51 3.90
CA ASP A 10 -23.98 -1.73 3.45
C ASP A 10 -24.53 -3.12 3.81
N GLY A 11 -23.72 -3.97 4.47
CA GLY A 11 -24.04 -5.35 4.82
C GLY A 11 -23.73 -6.39 3.74
N SER A 12 -23.23 -5.98 2.57
CA SER A 12 -22.80 -6.91 1.52
C SER A 12 -21.64 -7.79 1.98
N ARG A 13 -21.69 -9.08 1.62
CA ARG A 13 -20.73 -10.09 2.04
C ARG A 13 -20.10 -10.77 0.83
N PHE A 14 -18.79 -10.85 0.83
CA PHE A 14 -18.00 -11.56 -0.17
C PHE A 14 -17.14 -12.62 0.51
N CYS A 15 -17.42 -13.89 0.26
CA CYS A 15 -16.70 -15.00 0.86
C CYS A 15 -15.54 -15.45 -0.03
N GLY A 16 -14.39 -15.73 0.56
CA GLY A 16 -13.19 -16.16 -0.13
C GLY A 16 -12.29 -17.00 0.76
N LYS A 17 -11.03 -17.10 0.37
CA LYS A 17 -9.99 -17.84 1.08
C LYS A 17 -8.78 -16.96 1.32
N SER A 18 -8.14 -17.13 2.48
CA SER A 18 -6.90 -16.45 2.83
C SER A 18 -5.71 -17.05 2.08
N PHE A 19 -4.83 -16.19 1.52
CA PHE A 19 -3.54 -16.61 1.00
C PHE A 19 -2.36 -15.77 1.56
N GLY A 20 -2.68 -14.70 2.30
CA GLY A 20 -1.71 -13.85 2.97
C GLY A 20 -1.61 -14.14 4.48
N TYR A 21 -1.35 -13.09 5.27
CA TYR A 21 -1.32 -13.18 6.71
C TYR A 21 -2.74 -13.20 7.30
N GLU A 22 -2.99 -14.06 8.28
CA GLU A 22 -4.32 -14.24 8.87
C GLU A 22 -4.55 -13.29 10.05
N LYS A 23 -4.97 -12.08 9.75
CA LYS A 23 -5.28 -11.00 10.72
C LYS A 23 -6.54 -10.26 10.28
N PRO A 24 -7.52 -10.05 11.18
CA PRO A 24 -8.64 -9.17 10.89
C PRO A 24 -8.15 -7.74 10.65
N VAL A 25 -8.67 -7.09 9.64
CA VAL A 25 -8.36 -5.69 9.30
C VAL A 25 -9.61 -5.00 8.78
N ALA A 26 -9.65 -3.69 8.94
CA ALA A 26 -10.69 -2.83 8.38
C ALA A 26 -10.06 -1.66 7.62
N GLY A 27 -10.78 -1.14 6.63
CA GLY A 27 -10.31 -0.03 5.82
C GLY A 27 -11.33 0.38 4.78
N GLU A 28 -11.03 1.45 4.06
CA GLU A 28 -11.77 1.82 2.87
C GLU A 28 -11.51 0.80 1.75
N VAL A 29 -12.58 0.26 1.18
CA VAL A 29 -12.46 -0.69 0.07
C VAL A 29 -12.33 0.08 -1.24
N VAL A 30 -11.20 -0.09 -1.90
CA VAL A 30 -10.91 0.56 -3.18
C VAL A 30 -10.54 -0.47 -4.23
N PHE A 31 -10.61 -0.08 -5.51
CA PHE A 31 -10.20 -0.97 -6.59
C PHE A 31 -9.20 -0.32 -7.55
N ASN A 32 -8.36 -1.18 -8.13
CA ASN A 32 -7.40 -0.82 -9.16
C ASN A 32 -7.62 -1.73 -10.38
N THR A 33 -7.66 -1.13 -11.57
CA THR A 33 -7.90 -1.82 -12.85
C THR A 33 -6.63 -2.14 -13.62
N ALA A 34 -5.45 -1.88 -13.05
CA ALA A 34 -4.18 -2.20 -13.67
C ALA A 34 -4.02 -3.72 -13.86
N MET A 35 -3.52 -4.13 -15.02
CA MET A 35 -3.28 -5.54 -15.34
C MET A 35 -2.00 -6.10 -14.72
N SER A 36 -1.08 -5.24 -14.32
CA SER A 36 0.22 -5.59 -13.74
C SER A 36 0.64 -4.54 -12.72
N GLY A 37 1.73 -4.79 -12.00
CA GLY A 37 2.28 -3.82 -11.05
C GLY A 37 1.64 -3.92 -9.66
N TYR A 38 1.26 -5.14 -9.22
CA TYR A 38 0.74 -5.29 -7.86
C TYR A 38 1.80 -5.04 -6.77
N PRO A 39 3.11 -5.31 -6.95
CA PRO A 39 4.11 -4.91 -5.96
C PRO A 39 4.21 -3.39 -5.82
N GLU A 40 4.18 -2.66 -6.94
CA GLU A 40 4.17 -1.20 -6.97
C GLU A 40 2.88 -0.65 -6.33
N SER A 41 1.73 -1.24 -6.63
CA SER A 41 0.45 -0.82 -6.05
C SER A 41 0.41 -1.06 -4.54
N LEU A 42 0.86 -2.21 -4.05
CA LEU A 42 0.87 -2.53 -2.62
C LEU A 42 1.81 -1.61 -1.83
N THR A 43 2.94 -1.20 -2.44
CA THR A 43 3.92 -0.31 -1.82
C THR A 43 3.66 1.18 -2.08
N ASP A 44 2.57 1.52 -2.78
CA ASP A 44 2.15 2.90 -3.01
C ASP A 44 1.55 3.50 -1.72
N PRO A 45 2.15 4.56 -1.17
CA PRO A 45 1.64 5.22 0.03
C PRO A 45 0.19 5.72 -0.06
N SER A 46 -0.32 5.89 -1.29
CA SER A 46 -1.71 6.32 -1.53
C SER A 46 -2.75 5.31 -1.01
N TYR A 47 -2.37 4.04 -0.87
CA TYR A 47 -3.26 2.98 -0.36
C TYR A 47 -3.18 2.78 1.15
N ALA A 48 -2.55 3.68 1.90
CA ALA A 48 -2.53 3.58 3.35
C ALA A 48 -3.95 3.69 3.95
N GLY A 49 -4.33 2.70 4.76
CA GLY A 49 -5.68 2.60 5.34
C GLY A 49 -6.72 1.96 4.42
N GLN A 50 -6.33 1.44 3.26
CA GLN A 50 -7.25 0.92 2.27
C GLN A 50 -7.12 -0.61 2.08
N LEU A 51 -8.26 -1.26 1.81
CA LEU A 51 -8.35 -2.64 1.34
C LEU A 51 -8.36 -2.62 -0.19
N LEU A 52 -7.24 -3.02 -0.80
CA LEU A 52 -7.02 -2.87 -2.24
C LEU A 52 -7.57 -4.06 -3.02
N THR A 53 -8.60 -3.84 -3.82
CA THR A 53 -9.14 -4.83 -4.75
C THR A 53 -8.45 -4.70 -6.11
N LEU A 54 -7.87 -5.78 -6.62
CA LEU A 54 -7.36 -5.85 -7.98
C LEU A 54 -8.40 -6.51 -8.89
N THR A 55 -8.82 -5.80 -9.93
CA THR A 55 -9.86 -6.29 -10.85
C THR A 55 -9.32 -7.23 -11.93
N TYR A 56 -8.00 -7.27 -12.14
CA TYR A 56 -7.40 -8.24 -13.04
C TYR A 56 -7.56 -9.65 -12.47
N PRO A 57 -8.05 -10.62 -13.28
CA PRO A 57 -8.52 -11.88 -12.72
C PRO A 57 -7.43 -12.72 -12.06
N LEU A 58 -6.21 -12.75 -12.60
CA LEU A 58 -5.11 -13.57 -12.09
C LEU A 58 -3.99 -12.71 -11.51
N VAL A 59 -3.72 -12.89 -10.23
CA VAL A 59 -2.68 -12.14 -9.48
C VAL A 59 -1.69 -13.13 -8.85
N GLY A 60 -0.41 -12.75 -8.74
CA GLY A 60 0.64 -13.58 -8.17
C GLY A 60 1.49 -14.33 -9.19
N ASN A 61 1.04 -14.44 -10.43
CA ASN A 61 1.64 -15.25 -11.49
C ASN A 61 3.08 -14.86 -11.89
N TYR A 62 3.53 -13.66 -11.60
CA TYR A 62 4.91 -13.23 -11.86
C TYR A 62 5.75 -13.03 -10.58
N GLY A 63 5.18 -13.33 -9.39
CA GLY A 63 5.89 -13.24 -8.12
C GLY A 63 6.19 -11.79 -7.69
N VAL A 64 7.12 -11.65 -6.77
CA VAL A 64 7.56 -10.36 -6.22
C VAL A 64 9.05 -10.20 -6.47
N PRO A 65 9.52 -9.06 -7.01
CA PRO A 65 10.94 -8.82 -7.22
C PRO A 65 11.66 -8.68 -5.87
N PRO A 66 12.99 -8.91 -5.83
CA PRO A 66 13.76 -8.69 -4.63
C PRO A 66 13.71 -7.21 -4.22
N PHE A 67 13.65 -6.95 -2.92
CA PHE A 67 13.79 -5.60 -2.42
C PHE A 67 15.25 -5.15 -2.60
N THR A 68 15.47 -4.25 -3.52
CA THR A 68 16.78 -3.63 -3.80
C THR A 68 16.63 -2.12 -3.81
N VAL A 69 17.71 -1.42 -3.47
CA VAL A 69 17.76 0.04 -3.46
C VAL A 69 18.81 0.56 -4.43
N GLU A 70 18.52 1.66 -5.08
CA GLU A 70 19.46 2.41 -5.89
C GLU A 70 20.51 3.13 -5.00
N PRO A 71 21.63 3.61 -5.53
CA PRO A 71 22.63 4.36 -4.75
C PRO A 71 22.07 5.59 -4.02
N ASN A 72 20.99 6.18 -4.54
CA ASN A 72 20.25 7.28 -3.92
C ASN A 72 19.31 6.83 -2.79
N GLY A 73 19.22 5.52 -2.49
CA GLY A 73 18.37 4.96 -1.46
C GLY A 73 16.90 4.75 -1.88
N LEU A 74 16.54 5.01 -3.14
CA LEU A 74 15.19 4.72 -3.64
C LEU A 74 15.03 3.23 -3.92
N PRO A 75 13.87 2.62 -3.60
CA PRO A 75 13.57 1.25 -4.01
C PRO A 75 13.63 1.12 -5.54
N THR A 76 14.21 0.04 -6.06
CA THR A 76 14.38 -0.15 -7.51
C THR A 76 13.07 -0.49 -8.20
N PHE A 77 12.30 -1.41 -7.62
CA PHE A 77 11.09 -2.01 -8.23
C PHE A 77 9.79 -1.67 -7.50
N MET A 78 9.85 -0.94 -6.40
CA MET A 78 8.72 -0.61 -5.55
C MET A 78 8.53 0.90 -5.43
N GLU A 79 7.38 1.34 -4.92
CA GLU A 79 7.08 2.76 -4.74
C GLU A 79 7.45 3.27 -3.34
N SER A 80 7.70 2.37 -2.39
CA SER A 80 8.22 2.68 -1.05
C SER A 80 8.91 1.45 -0.43
N GLU A 81 9.38 1.58 0.80
CA GLU A 81 10.14 0.54 1.51
C GLU A 81 9.24 -0.57 2.11
N ARG A 82 7.90 -0.42 2.10
CA ARG A 82 6.96 -1.35 2.73
C ARG A 82 5.61 -1.39 2.01
N ILE A 83 4.80 -2.38 2.34
CA ILE A 83 3.38 -2.41 1.95
C ILE A 83 2.62 -1.35 2.76
N HIS A 84 1.76 -0.58 2.09
CA HIS A 84 0.89 0.42 2.70
C HIS A 84 -0.59 0.02 2.70
N ALA A 85 -1.03 -0.81 1.73
CA ALA A 85 -2.37 -1.35 1.72
C ALA A 85 -2.60 -2.23 2.96
N GLU A 86 -3.76 -2.10 3.60
CA GLU A 86 -4.13 -2.90 4.78
C GLU A 86 -4.43 -4.36 4.40
N ALA A 87 -4.89 -4.62 3.18
CA ALA A 87 -5.07 -5.94 2.60
C ALA A 87 -5.12 -5.88 1.08
N ILE A 88 -4.98 -7.05 0.44
CA ILE A 88 -5.23 -7.24 -1.00
C ILE A 88 -6.38 -8.22 -1.22
N ILE A 89 -7.28 -7.88 -2.15
CA ILE A 89 -8.45 -8.67 -2.53
C ILE A 89 -8.37 -8.98 -4.01
N VAL A 90 -8.43 -10.27 -4.36
CA VAL A 90 -8.28 -10.74 -5.74
C VAL A 90 -9.33 -11.80 -6.10
N SER A 91 -9.62 -11.95 -7.39
CA SER A 91 -10.48 -13.02 -7.88
C SER A 91 -9.74 -14.36 -7.84
N ASP A 92 -8.55 -14.42 -8.45
CA ASP A 92 -7.75 -15.63 -8.51
C ASP A 92 -6.29 -15.35 -8.15
N TYR A 93 -5.74 -16.16 -7.25
CA TYR A 93 -4.37 -16.09 -6.79
C TYR A 93 -3.56 -17.28 -7.32
N SER A 94 -2.46 -17.00 -8.01
CA SER A 94 -1.48 -18.01 -8.40
C SER A 94 -0.38 -18.13 -7.34
N GLU A 95 -0.30 -19.28 -6.71
CA GLU A 95 0.80 -19.63 -5.80
C GLU A 95 2.11 -19.84 -6.59
N ASN A 96 1.98 -20.41 -7.80
CA ASN A 96 3.12 -20.61 -8.70
C ASN A 96 3.39 -19.32 -9.48
N TYR A 97 4.64 -18.91 -9.47
CA TYR A 97 5.07 -17.72 -10.20
C TYR A 97 6.24 -18.02 -11.12
N SER A 98 6.32 -17.27 -12.22
CA SER A 98 7.37 -17.42 -13.22
C SER A 98 7.71 -16.07 -13.83
N HIS A 99 8.77 -15.46 -13.35
CA HIS A 99 9.33 -14.26 -13.94
C HIS A 99 10.83 -14.19 -13.61
N TRP A 100 11.65 -13.74 -14.56
CA TRP A 100 13.11 -13.69 -14.41
C TRP A 100 13.61 -12.89 -13.20
N ASN A 101 12.82 -11.91 -12.74
CA ASN A 101 13.15 -11.02 -11.61
C ASN A 101 12.36 -11.35 -10.35
N SER A 102 11.71 -12.50 -10.25
CA SER A 102 10.98 -12.87 -9.04
C SER A 102 11.89 -13.52 -8.01
N ALA A 103 11.75 -13.11 -6.75
CA ALA A 103 12.47 -13.66 -5.61
C ALA A 103 11.58 -14.51 -4.70
N GLU A 104 10.30 -14.20 -4.62
CA GLU A 104 9.34 -14.88 -3.74
C GLU A 104 7.91 -14.82 -4.30
N SER A 105 7.02 -15.65 -3.73
CA SER A 105 5.59 -15.60 -4.05
C SER A 105 4.95 -14.35 -3.43
N LEU A 106 3.84 -13.89 -4.03
CA LEU A 106 3.05 -12.81 -3.41
C LEU A 106 2.53 -13.22 -2.02
N GLY A 107 2.09 -14.47 -1.85
CA GLY A 107 1.58 -14.95 -0.57
C GLY A 107 2.63 -14.96 0.54
N ASP A 108 3.88 -15.36 0.24
CA ASP A 108 4.96 -15.37 1.22
C ASP A 108 5.39 -13.95 1.60
N TRP A 109 5.44 -13.05 0.62
CA TRP A 109 5.68 -11.63 0.88
C TRP A 109 4.62 -11.02 1.79
N LEU A 110 3.33 -11.23 1.50
CA LEU A 110 2.22 -10.76 2.34
C LEU A 110 2.29 -11.30 3.76
N LYS A 111 2.62 -12.60 3.92
CA LYS A 111 2.79 -13.21 5.26
C LYS A 111 3.94 -12.59 6.03
N ARG A 112 5.07 -12.36 5.37
CA ARG A 112 6.24 -11.70 5.97
C ARG A 112 5.94 -10.27 6.41
N GLU A 113 5.22 -9.51 5.60
CA GLU A 113 4.81 -8.13 5.88
C GLU A 113 3.55 -8.04 6.76
N GLN A 114 2.99 -9.18 7.19
CA GLN A 114 1.79 -9.28 8.02
C GLN A 114 0.54 -8.60 7.40
N VAL A 115 0.39 -8.74 6.09
CA VAL A 115 -0.73 -8.18 5.31
C VAL A 115 -1.66 -9.30 4.87
N PRO A 116 -2.98 -9.20 5.10
CA PRO A 116 -3.96 -10.14 4.61
C PRO A 116 -4.08 -10.15 3.09
N GLY A 117 -4.28 -11.34 2.53
CA GLY A 117 -4.61 -11.54 1.13
C GLY A 117 -5.82 -12.46 1.00
N ILE A 118 -6.81 -12.07 0.20
CA ILE A 118 -8.04 -12.81 -0.02
C ILE A 118 -8.17 -13.15 -1.50
N THR A 119 -8.45 -14.41 -1.79
CA THR A 119 -8.76 -14.91 -3.15
C THR A 119 -10.14 -15.55 -3.21
N GLY A 120 -10.68 -15.70 -4.41
CA GLY A 120 -12.00 -16.27 -4.65
C GLY A 120 -13.14 -15.27 -4.55
N ILE A 121 -12.85 -13.98 -4.49
CA ILE A 121 -13.84 -12.90 -4.47
C ILE A 121 -14.31 -12.57 -5.89
N ASP A 122 -15.62 -12.40 -6.09
CA ASP A 122 -16.13 -11.76 -7.32
C ASP A 122 -15.77 -10.28 -7.32
N THR A 123 -14.54 -9.99 -7.77
CA THR A 123 -14.02 -8.61 -7.83
C THR A 123 -14.78 -7.75 -8.83
N ARG A 124 -15.45 -8.36 -9.81
CA ARG A 124 -16.30 -7.64 -10.77
C ARG A 124 -17.56 -7.13 -10.10
N GLU A 125 -18.23 -7.98 -9.33
CA GLU A 125 -19.44 -7.59 -8.58
C GLU A 125 -19.07 -6.56 -7.50
N LEU A 126 -18.02 -6.82 -6.73
CA LEU A 126 -17.50 -5.86 -5.75
C LEU A 126 -17.23 -4.49 -6.38
N THR A 127 -16.60 -4.44 -7.55
CA THR A 127 -16.32 -3.18 -8.25
C THR A 127 -17.59 -2.44 -8.67
N LYS A 128 -18.66 -3.16 -9.05
CA LYS A 128 -19.94 -2.52 -9.39
C LYS A 128 -20.53 -1.86 -8.14
N VAL A 129 -20.56 -2.57 -7.01
CA VAL A 129 -21.05 -2.05 -5.73
C VAL A 129 -20.28 -0.78 -5.36
N LEU A 130 -18.93 -0.82 -5.40
CA LEU A 130 -18.09 0.34 -5.09
C LEU A 130 -18.32 1.53 -6.03
N ARG A 131 -18.59 1.28 -7.31
CA ARG A 131 -18.85 2.37 -8.28
C ARG A 131 -20.22 3.03 -8.08
N GLU A 132 -21.21 2.29 -7.62
CA GLU A 132 -22.56 2.81 -7.36
C GLU A 132 -22.62 3.60 -6.05
N HIS A 133 -21.93 3.16 -5.01
CA HIS A 133 -21.98 3.77 -3.67
C HIS A 133 -20.86 4.80 -3.42
N GLY A 134 -19.75 4.75 -4.16
CA GLY A 134 -18.60 5.60 -3.95
C GLY A 134 -17.66 5.07 -2.87
N VAL A 135 -17.41 5.85 -1.82
CA VAL A 135 -16.56 5.43 -0.69
C VAL A 135 -17.30 4.44 0.18
N MET A 136 -16.73 3.26 0.40
CA MET A 136 -17.29 2.21 1.25
C MET A 136 -16.23 1.70 2.22
N LEU A 137 -16.62 1.52 3.47
CA LEU A 137 -15.78 0.85 4.45
C LEU A 137 -16.02 -0.66 4.40
N GLY A 138 -14.98 -1.41 4.70
CA GLY A 138 -15.06 -2.85 4.75
C GLY A 138 -14.21 -3.43 5.86
N ARG A 139 -14.54 -4.67 6.23
CA ARG A 139 -13.85 -5.44 7.25
C ARG A 139 -13.58 -6.84 6.74
N ILE A 140 -12.38 -7.34 7.00
CA ILE A 140 -11.98 -8.71 6.71
C ILE A 140 -12.04 -9.50 8.00
N GLU A 141 -12.85 -10.56 7.99
CA GLU A 141 -13.06 -11.46 9.12
C GLU A 141 -12.67 -12.88 8.73
N PHE A 142 -12.06 -13.59 9.68
CA PHE A 142 -11.69 -14.99 9.51
C PHE A 142 -12.67 -15.87 10.28
N ASP A 143 -13.11 -16.97 9.65
CA ASP A 143 -13.93 -17.94 10.34
C ASP A 143 -13.20 -18.44 11.59
N LYS A 144 -13.94 -18.54 12.71
CA LYS A 144 -13.39 -19.15 13.93
C LYS A 144 -12.98 -20.58 13.62
N GLU A 145 -11.82 -21.01 14.06
CA GLU A 145 -11.48 -22.44 14.03
C GLU A 145 -12.53 -23.16 14.87
N SER A 146 -13.30 -24.05 14.23
CA SER A 146 -14.30 -24.84 14.90
C SER A 146 -13.62 -25.92 15.73
N ASP A 147 -13.27 -25.62 16.97
CA ASP A 147 -13.16 -26.65 18.01
C ASP A 147 -14.59 -27.14 18.28
N GLY A 148 -15.01 -28.12 17.50
CA GLY A 148 -16.10 -29.10 17.69
C GLY A 148 -17.29 -28.78 18.60
N LYS A 149 -17.71 -27.52 18.78
CA LYS A 149 -18.92 -27.16 19.50
C LYS A 149 -19.77 -26.24 18.63
N ASN A 150 -20.95 -26.77 18.27
CA ASN A 150 -22.04 -26.02 17.67
C ASN A 150 -22.37 -24.81 18.56
N GLU A 151 -21.95 -23.63 18.16
CA GLU A 151 -22.54 -22.40 18.66
C GLU A 151 -23.22 -21.71 17.49
N GLU A 152 -24.51 -21.53 17.69
CA GLU A 152 -25.45 -20.81 16.83
C GLU A 152 -24.82 -19.51 16.33
N SER A 153 -25.10 -19.19 15.08
CA SER A 153 -24.84 -17.90 14.44
C SER A 153 -25.46 -16.78 15.29
N GLY A 154 -24.74 -16.36 16.30
CA GLY A 154 -25.17 -15.39 17.27
C GLY A 154 -24.25 -14.19 17.31
N LYS A 155 -24.79 -13.07 16.86
CA LYS A 155 -24.36 -11.70 17.11
C LYS A 155 -23.02 -11.29 16.52
N VAL A 156 -23.12 -10.66 15.40
CA VAL A 156 -22.16 -9.63 14.94
C VAL A 156 -22.30 -8.44 15.91
N ASP A 157 -21.67 -8.55 17.10
CA ASP A 157 -21.54 -7.47 18.05
C ASP A 157 -20.11 -6.95 17.98
N GLU A 158 -19.85 -6.16 16.93
CA GLU A 158 -18.88 -5.07 16.97
C GLU A 158 -19.22 -4.20 15.78
N GLU A 159 -19.68 -2.98 16.08
CA GLU A 159 -19.86 -1.94 15.08
C GLU A 159 -18.61 -1.90 14.20
N LEU A 160 -18.79 -1.99 12.88
CA LEU A 160 -17.73 -1.66 11.93
C LEU A 160 -17.11 -0.36 12.44
N PRO A 161 -15.78 -0.29 12.57
CA PRO A 161 -15.18 0.96 12.99
C PRO A 161 -15.58 2.02 11.97
N THR A 162 -16.61 2.78 12.30
CA THR A 162 -17.18 3.87 11.51
C THR A 162 -16.16 4.97 11.25
N ALA A 163 -14.98 4.84 11.83
CA ALA A 163 -13.97 5.87 11.87
C ALA A 163 -12.57 5.34 11.54
N VAL A 164 -12.40 4.65 10.43
CA VAL A 164 -11.04 4.30 9.95
C VAL A 164 -10.20 5.57 9.73
N TYR A 165 -10.84 6.71 9.53
CA TYR A 165 -10.17 8.00 9.30
C TYR A 165 -10.23 8.96 10.48
N GLU A 166 -11.14 8.77 11.46
CA GLU A 166 -11.23 9.64 12.61
C GLU A 166 -9.99 9.50 13.52
N GLY A 167 -9.28 10.60 13.71
CA GLY A 167 -8.10 10.66 14.55
C GLY A 167 -6.81 10.10 13.95
N VAL A 168 -6.84 9.51 12.76
CA VAL A 168 -5.64 8.98 12.09
C VAL A 168 -5.05 10.03 11.14
N ASN A 169 -3.82 10.42 11.38
CA ASN A 169 -3.07 11.28 10.44
C ASN A 169 -2.32 10.41 9.42
N TYR A 170 -2.97 10.04 8.34
CA TYR A 170 -2.36 9.22 7.28
C TYR A 170 -1.17 9.91 6.62
N VAL A 171 -1.19 11.24 6.46
CA VAL A 171 -0.05 11.96 5.92
C VAL A 171 1.17 11.77 6.80
N ASP A 172 1.02 11.84 8.12
CA ASP A 172 2.14 11.57 9.04
C ASP A 172 2.62 10.11 8.98
N ARG A 173 1.70 9.15 8.77
CA ARG A 173 2.07 7.71 8.64
C ARG A 173 2.93 7.42 7.41
N VAL A 174 2.70 8.13 6.30
CA VAL A 174 3.33 7.84 4.99
C VAL A 174 4.45 8.81 4.62
N SER A 175 4.51 9.99 5.25
CA SER A 175 5.55 10.99 4.97
C SER A 175 6.91 10.58 5.56
N CYS A 176 7.98 11.00 4.89
CA CYS A 176 9.34 10.88 5.41
C CYS A 176 9.48 11.61 6.76
N LYS A 177 10.37 11.13 7.62
CA LYS A 177 10.61 11.73 8.94
C LYS A 177 11.82 12.66 8.95
N GLU A 178 12.59 12.68 7.88
CA GLU A 178 13.80 13.46 7.72
C GLU A 178 13.81 14.18 6.38
N ILE A 179 14.57 15.26 6.28
CA ILE A 179 14.82 15.95 5.02
C ILE A 179 15.79 15.09 4.20
N ILE A 180 15.40 14.72 2.98
CA ILE A 180 16.23 13.95 2.08
C ILE A 180 16.60 14.82 0.87
N HIS A 181 17.88 14.91 0.60
CA HIS A 181 18.43 15.60 -0.56
C HIS A 181 18.91 14.56 -1.57
N TYR A 182 18.29 14.52 -2.75
CA TYR A 182 18.75 13.70 -3.87
C TYR A 182 19.71 14.53 -4.71
N LEU A 183 20.90 14.00 -4.97
CA LEU A 183 21.99 14.69 -5.62
C LEU A 183 22.15 14.26 -7.10
N PRO A 184 22.83 15.08 -7.92
CA PRO A 184 23.04 14.80 -9.34
C PRO A 184 23.89 13.56 -9.65
N ASP A 185 24.75 13.19 -8.72
CA ASP A 185 25.64 12.03 -8.82
C ASP A 185 24.91 10.70 -8.56
N GLY A 186 23.60 10.75 -8.35
CA GLY A 186 22.78 9.58 -8.06
C GLY A 186 22.82 9.13 -6.60
N THR A 187 23.35 9.95 -5.69
CA THR A 187 23.36 9.70 -4.25
C THR A 187 22.29 10.50 -3.53
N SER A 188 22.10 10.22 -2.24
CA SER A 188 21.24 11.04 -1.37
C SER A 188 21.88 11.29 -0.03
N THR A 189 21.49 12.38 0.61
CA THR A 189 21.87 12.72 1.99
C THR A 189 20.64 13.01 2.83
N ARG A 190 20.65 12.58 4.09
CA ARG A 190 19.58 12.82 5.06
C ARG A 190 20.03 13.86 6.08
N SER A 191 19.11 14.73 6.50
CA SER A 191 19.37 15.75 7.52
C SER A 191 18.15 15.90 8.42
N SER A 192 18.38 15.89 9.73
CA SER A 192 17.35 16.13 10.75
C SER A 192 17.16 17.61 11.08
N ALA A 193 18.03 18.50 10.59
CA ALA A 193 17.99 19.93 10.86
C ALA A 193 17.75 20.72 9.56
N HIS A 194 17.09 21.88 9.70
CA HIS A 194 17.02 22.91 8.65
C HIS A 194 18.40 23.52 8.37
N SER A 195 19.41 22.67 8.13
CA SER A 195 20.70 23.17 7.69
C SER A 195 20.51 23.70 6.27
N SER A 196 20.61 25.01 6.14
CA SER A 196 20.76 25.69 4.85
C SER A 196 22.03 25.16 4.20
N PHE A 197 21.92 24.05 3.48
CA PHE A 197 23.00 23.57 2.63
C PHE A 197 23.10 24.51 1.44
N PHE A 198 23.85 25.59 1.66
CA PHE A 198 24.21 26.55 0.65
C PHE A 198 25.22 25.87 -0.30
N ILE A 199 24.73 25.33 -1.40
CA ILE A 199 25.61 25.00 -2.52
C ILE A 199 25.68 26.25 -3.40
N PRO A 200 26.82 26.94 -3.47
CA PRO A 200 26.96 28.11 -4.32
C PRO A 200 26.83 27.72 -5.79
N HIS A 201 26.08 28.53 -6.53
CA HIS A 201 26.08 28.66 -7.99
C HIS A 201 26.08 27.37 -8.82
N SER A 202 24.96 26.63 -8.85
CA SER A 202 24.68 25.81 -10.00
C SER A 202 23.46 26.35 -10.77
N SER A 203 23.59 26.52 -12.06
CA SER A 203 22.54 26.88 -13.02
C SER A 203 21.42 25.83 -13.13
N LEU A 204 21.34 24.91 -12.20
CA LEU A 204 20.57 23.69 -12.25
C LEU A 204 19.26 23.83 -11.51
N LYS A 205 18.19 23.31 -12.12
CA LYS A 205 16.85 23.36 -11.56
C LYS A 205 16.80 22.61 -10.22
N LYS A 206 16.33 23.30 -9.19
CA LYS A 206 16.04 22.75 -7.85
C LYS A 206 14.53 22.56 -7.71
N VAL A 207 14.12 21.43 -7.17
CA VAL A 207 12.71 21.13 -6.87
C VAL A 207 12.62 20.82 -5.37
N VAL A 208 11.65 21.45 -4.72
CA VAL A 208 11.24 21.11 -3.34
C VAL A 208 10.00 20.25 -3.46
N LEU A 209 10.05 19.05 -2.87
CA LEU A 209 8.95 18.11 -2.84
C LEU A 209 8.44 18.02 -1.39
N VAL A 210 7.21 18.45 -1.17
CA VAL A 210 6.54 18.28 0.13
C VAL A 210 5.93 16.88 0.15
N ASP A 211 6.38 16.07 1.10
CA ASP A 211 5.95 14.68 1.18
C ASP A 211 4.63 14.51 1.94
N CYS A 212 3.63 14.04 1.22
CA CYS A 212 2.34 13.61 1.75
C CYS A 212 2.07 12.14 1.36
N GLY A 213 3.12 11.34 1.17
CA GLY A 213 3.04 9.98 0.65
C GLY A 213 3.42 9.91 -0.82
N VAL A 214 4.60 10.43 -1.18
CA VAL A 214 5.07 10.45 -2.57
C VAL A 214 5.61 9.09 -2.98
N LYS A 215 5.32 8.69 -4.22
CA LYS A 215 5.86 7.47 -4.83
C LYS A 215 7.32 7.66 -5.23
N ALA A 216 8.14 6.63 -5.02
CA ALA A 216 9.54 6.63 -5.45
C ALA A 216 9.69 6.93 -6.95
N ASN A 217 8.75 6.49 -7.78
CA ASN A 217 8.78 6.76 -9.22
C ASN A 217 8.67 8.25 -9.57
N ILE A 218 7.95 9.04 -8.79
CA ILE A 218 7.90 10.50 -8.99
C ILE A 218 9.29 11.10 -8.82
N ILE A 219 10.00 10.70 -7.78
CA ILE A 219 11.37 11.15 -7.50
C ILE A 219 12.31 10.68 -8.62
N ARG A 220 12.24 9.39 -9.01
CA ARG A 220 13.01 8.85 -10.15
C ARG A 220 12.77 9.63 -11.45
N CYS A 221 11.52 9.97 -11.74
CA CYS A 221 11.17 10.76 -12.91
C CYS A 221 11.76 12.18 -12.90
N LEU A 222 11.80 12.83 -11.74
CA LEU A 222 12.43 14.14 -11.57
C LEU A 222 13.94 14.07 -11.79
N LEU A 223 14.61 13.09 -11.17
CA LEU A 223 16.04 12.88 -11.31
C LEU A 223 16.44 12.58 -12.75
N ARG A 224 15.72 11.70 -13.46
CA ARG A 224 15.94 11.39 -14.88
C ARG A 224 15.79 12.61 -15.81
N ARG A 225 14.99 13.61 -15.43
CA ARG A 225 14.79 14.87 -16.18
C ARG A 225 15.82 15.94 -15.86
N GLY A 226 16.90 15.58 -15.16
CA GLY A 226 18.00 16.52 -14.86
C GLY A 226 17.65 17.52 -13.75
N VAL A 227 16.66 17.23 -12.92
CA VAL A 227 16.46 17.96 -11.66
C VAL A 227 17.60 17.54 -10.73
N ARG A 228 18.49 18.48 -10.45
CA ARG A 228 19.73 18.19 -9.75
C ARG A 228 19.65 18.28 -8.22
N ARG A 229 18.51 18.68 -7.67
CA ARG A 229 18.28 18.65 -6.22
C ARG A 229 16.78 18.55 -5.97
N THR A 230 16.37 17.42 -5.42
CA THR A 230 15.04 17.28 -4.85
C THR A 230 15.17 17.33 -3.35
N VAL A 231 14.56 18.32 -2.73
CA VAL A 231 14.45 18.40 -1.27
C VAL A 231 13.13 17.78 -0.89
N TYR A 232 13.19 16.73 -0.12
CA TYR A 232 12.06 15.98 0.35
C TYR A 232 11.76 16.44 1.77
N LEU A 233 10.63 17.08 1.99
CA LEU A 233 10.25 17.67 3.27
C LEU A 233 9.07 16.92 3.88
N GLN A 234 9.17 16.60 5.16
CA GLN A 234 8.04 16.12 5.93
C GLN A 234 6.95 17.21 6.00
N TRP A 235 5.70 16.82 5.73
CA TRP A 235 4.56 17.66 6.07
C TRP A 235 4.38 17.67 7.60
N SER A 236 4.46 18.84 8.25
CA SER A 236 4.12 18.99 9.66
C SER A 236 3.14 20.15 9.84
N ARG A 237 2.13 19.96 10.72
CA ARG A 237 1.21 21.04 11.10
C ARG A 237 1.92 22.22 11.81
N ARG A 238 3.17 22.04 12.23
CA ARG A 238 3.96 23.09 12.90
C ARG A 238 4.60 24.11 11.96
N SER A 239 4.55 23.87 10.66
CA SER A 239 5.11 24.78 9.63
C SER A 239 4.21 26.01 9.36
N ARG A 240 3.51 26.57 10.36
CA ARG A 240 2.73 27.81 10.20
C ARG A 240 3.58 29.09 10.21
N HIS A 241 4.89 28.97 10.18
CA HIS A 241 5.81 30.12 10.10
C HIS A 241 6.80 29.89 8.96
N LEU A 242 6.35 30.14 7.74
CA LEU A 242 7.15 30.53 6.57
C LEU A 242 6.67 31.87 6.08
#